data_1ff12fae60e9068127dafddcc931518a
#
_entry.id   1ff12fae60e9068127dafddcc931518a
#
_cell.length_a   1.000
_cell.length_b   1.000
_cell.length_c   1.000
_cell.angle_alpha   90.00
_cell.angle_beta   90.00
_cell.angle_gamma   90.00
#
_symmetry.space_group_name_H-M   'P 1'
#
loop_
_entity.id
_entity.type
_entity.pdbx_description
1 polymer ?
#
loop_
_entity_poly.entity_id
_entity_poly.type
_entity_poly.pdbx_seq_one_letter_code
_entity_poly.pdbx_strand_id
1 'polypeptide(L)'
;MENAKAVSTHLVTHFKPSVKQSPSNEAEKAYMSIVPYASTVGSLMYAMMCTRLDITHDIGTVSQFLSNLGREHWNVMKWILRYLHGTIAMKHCFGGDKPNLVGYSDSYMAGDIDSKKSTSGYLINFAGGAGAWQ
;
A
#
# COMPACT_ATOMS: atom_id res chain seq x y z
N MET A 1 0.38 -18.61 2.42
CA MET A 1 0.58 -17.94 1.11
C MET A 1 1.74 -18.54 0.27
N GLU A 2 2.38 -19.60 0.74
CA GLU A 2 3.52 -20.22 0.05
C GLU A 2 3.23 -20.64 -1.41
N ASN A 3 2.01 -21.05 -1.71
CA ASN A 3 1.59 -21.47 -3.06
C ASN A 3 0.84 -20.36 -3.84
N ALA A 4 0.86 -19.12 -3.38
CA ALA A 4 0.19 -18.04 -4.09
C ALA A 4 1.01 -17.61 -5.31
N LYS A 5 0.37 -17.57 -6.50
CA LYS A 5 1.02 -17.09 -7.73
C LYS A 5 1.47 -15.63 -7.55
N ALA A 6 2.76 -15.37 -7.76
CA ALA A 6 3.32 -14.03 -7.74
C ALA A 6 2.69 -13.13 -8.82
N VAL A 7 2.63 -11.82 -8.56
CA VAL A 7 2.16 -10.81 -9.51
C VAL A 7 3.21 -9.73 -9.67
N SER A 8 3.26 -9.11 -10.85
CA SER A 8 4.30 -8.14 -11.23
C SER A 8 3.95 -6.68 -10.91
N THR A 9 2.68 -6.39 -10.62
CA THR A 9 2.21 -5.04 -10.30
C THR A 9 1.73 -4.97 -8.86
N HIS A 10 2.05 -3.87 -8.17
CA HIS A 10 1.70 -3.69 -6.75
C HIS A 10 0.19 -3.48 -6.54
N LEU A 11 -0.52 -2.86 -7.48
CA LEU A 11 -1.97 -2.67 -7.41
C LEU A 11 -2.65 -2.98 -8.76
N VAL A 12 -3.91 -3.37 -8.71
CA VAL A 12 -4.76 -3.53 -9.89
C VAL A 12 -5.15 -2.13 -10.40
N THR A 13 -4.78 -1.81 -11.62
CA THR A 13 -4.89 -0.46 -12.23
C THR A 13 -6.31 0.15 -12.20
N HIS A 14 -7.33 -0.69 -12.06
CA HIS A 14 -8.73 -0.25 -12.05
C HIS A 14 -9.39 -0.30 -10.66
N PHE A 15 -8.65 -0.67 -9.63
CA PHE A 15 -9.20 -0.71 -8.28
C PHE A 15 -9.26 0.70 -7.69
N LYS A 16 -10.46 1.19 -7.47
CA LYS A 16 -10.75 2.40 -6.71
C LYS A 16 -11.52 2.01 -5.46
N PRO A 17 -10.87 1.95 -4.31
CA PRO A 17 -11.56 1.63 -3.06
C PRO A 17 -12.60 2.70 -2.75
N SER A 18 -13.76 2.27 -2.25
CA SER A 18 -14.86 3.13 -1.85
C SER A 18 -15.65 2.50 -0.71
N VAL A 19 -16.27 3.33 0.11
CA VAL A 19 -17.21 2.91 1.18
C VAL A 19 -18.37 2.06 0.62
N LYS A 20 -18.73 2.21 -0.65
CA LYS A 20 -19.74 1.37 -1.32
C LYS A 20 -19.37 -0.12 -1.39
N GLN A 21 -18.11 -0.46 -1.19
CA GLN A 21 -17.60 -1.83 -1.14
C GLN A 21 -17.59 -2.43 0.28
N SER A 22 -18.20 -1.73 1.22
CA SER A 22 -18.39 -2.19 2.60
C SER A 22 -19.31 -3.40 2.67
N PRO A 23 -19.20 -4.24 3.72
CA PRO A 23 -20.01 -5.46 3.86
C PRO A 23 -21.50 -5.14 3.82
N SER A 24 -22.24 -5.82 2.94
CA SER A 24 -23.67 -5.59 2.75
C SER A 24 -24.54 -6.56 3.55
N ASN A 25 -23.97 -7.66 4.06
CA ASN A 25 -24.70 -8.68 4.82
C ASN A 25 -23.91 -9.17 6.04
N GLU A 26 -24.66 -9.77 7.01
CA GLU A 26 -24.09 -10.28 8.27
C GLU A 26 -23.10 -11.44 8.07
N ALA A 27 -23.29 -12.27 7.06
CA ALA A 27 -22.39 -13.37 6.75
C ALA A 27 -21.01 -12.85 6.29
N GLU A 28 -20.99 -11.79 5.52
CA GLU A 28 -19.75 -11.14 5.10
C GLU A 28 -19.03 -10.47 6.27
N LYS A 29 -19.77 -9.79 7.15
CA LYS A 29 -19.20 -9.21 8.38
C LYS A 29 -18.59 -10.29 9.28
N ALA A 30 -19.29 -11.40 9.48
CA ALA A 30 -18.78 -12.54 10.26
C ALA A 30 -17.51 -13.13 9.64
N TYR A 31 -17.44 -13.25 8.31
CA TYR A 31 -16.24 -13.70 7.61
C TYR A 31 -15.08 -12.70 7.80
N MET A 32 -15.36 -11.42 7.63
CA MET A 32 -14.33 -10.38 7.72
C MET A 32 -13.81 -10.17 9.15
N SER A 33 -14.59 -10.50 10.18
CA SER A 33 -14.15 -10.43 11.59
C SER A 33 -13.01 -11.41 11.92
N ILE A 34 -12.92 -12.52 11.18
CA ILE A 34 -11.88 -13.55 11.35
C ILE A 34 -10.60 -13.18 10.59
N VAL A 35 -10.72 -12.30 9.59
CA VAL A 35 -9.58 -11.89 8.75
C VAL A 35 -8.64 -10.97 9.52
N PRO A 36 -7.34 -11.27 9.62
CA PRO A 36 -6.37 -10.44 10.35
C PRO A 36 -5.97 -9.18 9.56
N TYR A 37 -6.94 -8.39 9.12
CA TYR A 37 -6.70 -7.25 8.23
C TYR A 37 -5.88 -6.16 8.90
N ALA A 38 -6.26 -5.71 10.09
CA ALA A 38 -5.57 -4.63 10.80
C ALA A 38 -4.11 -5.00 11.11
N SER A 39 -3.86 -6.24 11.53
CA SER A 39 -2.51 -6.77 11.75
C SER A 39 -1.69 -6.82 10.47
N THR A 40 -2.31 -7.23 9.34
CA THR A 40 -1.65 -7.27 8.04
C THR A 40 -1.32 -5.86 7.54
N VAL A 41 -2.25 -4.92 7.66
CA VAL A 41 -2.00 -3.48 7.33
C VAL A 41 -0.84 -2.95 8.17
N GLY A 42 -0.84 -3.16 9.48
CA GLY A 42 0.23 -2.70 10.36
C GLY A 42 1.61 -3.26 9.97
N SER A 43 1.68 -4.55 9.63
CA SER A 43 2.93 -5.17 9.17
C SER A 43 3.41 -4.59 7.84
N LEU A 44 2.49 -4.31 6.91
CA LEU A 44 2.81 -3.71 5.61
C LEU A 44 3.19 -2.22 5.74
N MET A 45 2.56 -1.48 6.65
CA MET A 45 2.97 -0.11 6.98
C MET A 45 4.41 -0.07 7.51
N TYR A 46 4.79 -1.02 8.35
CA TYR A 46 6.17 -1.14 8.80
C TYR A 46 7.13 -1.45 7.63
N ALA A 47 6.77 -2.39 6.77
CA ALA A 47 7.58 -2.75 5.60
C ALA A 47 7.78 -1.58 4.64
N MET A 48 6.73 -0.80 4.34
CA MET A 48 6.82 0.37 3.47
C MET A 48 7.73 1.46 4.06
N MET A 49 7.65 1.68 5.36
CA MET A 49 8.50 2.67 6.04
C MET A 49 9.98 2.28 6.06
N CYS A 50 10.27 0.97 6.14
CA CYS A 50 11.65 0.49 6.24
C CYS A 50 12.34 0.30 4.90
N THR A 51 11.66 -0.28 3.90
CA THR A 51 12.35 -0.76 2.69
C THR A 51 11.51 -0.77 1.41
N ARG A 52 10.18 -0.64 1.50
CA ARG A 52 9.27 -0.88 0.37
C ARG A 52 8.48 0.38 0.01
N LEU A 53 9.19 1.41 -0.45
CA LEU A 53 8.58 2.66 -0.95
C LEU A 53 7.50 2.42 -2.02
N ASP A 54 7.68 1.41 -2.85
CA ASP A 54 6.82 1.06 -3.98
C ASP A 54 5.38 0.71 -3.59
N ILE A 55 5.12 0.30 -2.34
CA ILE A 55 3.77 -0.03 -1.85
C ILE A 55 3.13 1.08 -1.00
N THR A 56 3.80 2.23 -0.84
CA THR A 56 3.34 3.30 0.06
C THR A 56 1.94 3.81 -0.30
N HIS A 57 1.71 4.11 -1.57
CA HIS A 57 0.41 4.57 -2.06
C HIS A 57 -0.70 3.53 -1.82
N ASP A 58 -0.43 2.27 -2.11
CA ASP A 58 -1.40 1.18 -2.01
C ASP A 58 -1.81 0.93 -0.56
N ILE A 59 -0.82 0.91 0.35
CA ILE A 59 -1.07 0.74 1.79
C ILE A 59 -1.80 1.95 2.36
N GLY A 60 -1.41 3.17 1.98
CA GLY A 60 -2.13 4.39 2.35
C GLY A 60 -3.61 4.32 1.96
N THR A 61 -3.89 3.85 0.75
CA THR A 61 -5.24 3.71 0.24
C THR A 61 -6.06 2.67 1.01
N VAL A 62 -5.53 1.46 1.24
CA VAL A 62 -6.29 0.40 1.94
C VAL A 62 -6.40 0.64 3.45
N SER A 63 -5.50 1.41 4.05
CA SER A 63 -5.55 1.75 5.47
C SER A 63 -6.75 2.63 5.86
N GLN A 64 -7.31 3.37 4.91
CA GLN A 64 -8.49 4.21 5.13
C GLN A 64 -9.75 3.40 5.47
N PHE A 65 -9.80 2.12 5.10
CA PHE A 65 -10.98 1.26 5.25
C PHE A 65 -10.92 0.29 6.44
N LEU A 66 -10.07 0.56 7.44
CA LEU A 66 -9.90 -0.29 8.63
C LEU A 66 -11.19 -0.49 9.43
N SER A 67 -12.06 0.52 9.47
CA SER A 67 -13.30 0.49 10.26
C SER A 67 -14.50 -0.14 9.53
N ASN A 68 -14.44 -0.26 8.21
CA ASN A 68 -15.57 -0.75 7.39
C ASN A 68 -15.10 -1.66 6.25
N LEU A 69 -14.60 -2.80 6.64
CA LEU A 69 -13.84 -3.72 5.81
C LEU A 69 -14.75 -4.65 4.99
N GLY A 70 -14.75 -4.50 3.67
CA GLY A 70 -15.39 -5.42 2.72
C GLY A 70 -14.42 -6.43 2.10
N ARG A 71 -14.99 -7.44 1.46
CA ARG A 71 -14.25 -8.51 0.78
C ARG A 71 -13.29 -8.00 -0.29
N GLU A 72 -13.67 -6.94 -0.98
CA GLU A 72 -12.85 -6.32 -2.02
C GLU A 72 -11.56 -5.72 -1.44
N HIS A 73 -11.64 -5.04 -0.30
CA HIS A 73 -10.46 -4.50 0.38
C HIS A 73 -9.47 -5.62 0.78
N TRP A 74 -10.00 -6.78 1.22
CA TRP A 74 -9.17 -7.95 1.52
C TRP A 74 -8.54 -8.57 0.26
N ASN A 75 -9.24 -8.56 -0.87
CA ASN A 75 -8.69 -9.04 -2.14
C ASN A 75 -7.51 -8.18 -2.60
N VAL A 76 -7.60 -6.86 -2.45
CA VAL A 76 -6.49 -5.95 -2.74
C VAL A 76 -5.30 -6.21 -1.82
N MET A 77 -5.56 -6.42 -0.53
CA MET A 77 -4.51 -6.77 0.42
C MET A 77 -3.77 -8.06 0.01
N LYS A 78 -4.52 -9.09 -0.38
CA LYS A 78 -3.93 -10.33 -0.92
C LYS A 78 -3.11 -10.08 -2.19
N TRP A 79 -3.53 -9.14 -3.02
CA TRP A 79 -2.79 -8.78 -4.23
C TRP A 79 -1.44 -8.15 -3.87
N ILE A 80 -1.41 -7.18 -2.95
CA ILE A 80 -0.18 -6.55 -2.47
C ILE A 80 0.77 -7.61 -1.87
N LEU A 81 0.26 -8.54 -1.07
CA LEU A 81 1.06 -9.64 -0.51
C LEU A 81 1.66 -10.55 -1.59
N ARG A 82 0.92 -10.82 -2.68
CA ARG A 82 1.43 -11.59 -3.82
C ARG A 82 2.50 -10.84 -4.61
N TYR A 83 2.36 -9.53 -4.74
CA TYR A 83 3.38 -8.68 -5.31
C TYR A 83 4.66 -8.70 -4.47
N LEU A 84 4.54 -8.52 -3.16
CA LEU A 84 5.68 -8.62 -2.24
C LEU A 84 6.37 -9.98 -2.31
N HIS A 85 5.59 -11.07 -2.36
CA HIS A 85 6.13 -12.42 -2.54
C HIS A 85 6.92 -12.55 -3.85
N GLY A 86 6.42 -11.98 -4.94
CA GLY A 86 7.09 -11.98 -6.24
C GLY A 86 8.34 -11.12 -6.32
N THR A 87 8.46 -10.14 -5.43
CA THR A 87 9.56 -9.15 -5.43
C THR A 87 10.46 -9.23 -4.19
N ILE A 88 10.46 -10.36 -3.49
CA ILE A 88 11.21 -10.56 -2.24
C ILE A 88 12.73 -10.41 -2.42
N ALA A 89 13.24 -10.69 -3.60
CA ALA A 89 14.66 -10.56 -3.94
C ALA A 89 15.08 -9.13 -4.33
N MET A 90 14.12 -8.20 -4.50
CA MET A 90 14.43 -6.81 -4.82
C MET A 90 15.08 -6.12 -3.64
N LYS A 91 16.14 -5.37 -3.91
CA LYS A 91 16.93 -4.64 -2.91
C LYS A 91 16.97 -3.17 -3.26
N HIS A 92 16.96 -2.35 -2.24
CA HIS A 92 17.26 -0.93 -2.35
C HIS A 92 18.78 -0.78 -2.46
N CYS A 93 19.26 -0.14 -3.52
CA CYS A 93 20.69 0.09 -3.74
C CYS A 93 21.00 1.58 -3.60
N PHE A 94 21.98 1.89 -2.78
CA PHE A 94 22.60 3.21 -2.71
C PHE A 94 23.96 3.11 -3.40
N GLY A 95 24.24 4.02 -4.30
CA GLY A 95 25.53 4.07 -5.00
C GLY A 95 25.45 5.05 -6.15
N GLY A 96 26.30 6.04 -6.14
CA GLY A 96 26.45 7.04 -7.18
C GLY A 96 27.75 7.80 -6.96
N ASP A 97 28.29 8.38 -8.03
CA ASP A 97 29.56 9.10 -8.00
C ASP A 97 29.57 10.34 -7.08
N LYS A 98 28.38 10.83 -6.71
CA LYS A 98 28.24 11.98 -5.79
C LYS A 98 27.07 11.77 -4.82
N PRO A 99 27.27 11.91 -3.51
CA PRO A 99 26.23 11.82 -2.50
C PRO A 99 25.38 13.10 -2.49
N ASN A 100 24.54 13.28 -3.50
CA ASN A 100 23.60 14.40 -3.54
C ASN A 100 22.33 14.07 -2.80
N LEU A 101 21.84 15.01 -2.00
CA LEU A 101 20.53 14.95 -1.35
C LEU A 101 19.53 15.75 -2.20
N VAL A 102 18.48 15.10 -2.67
CA VAL A 102 17.43 15.70 -3.49
C VAL A 102 16.07 15.39 -2.88
N GLY A 103 15.28 16.42 -2.61
CA GLY A 103 13.91 16.30 -2.11
C GLY A 103 12.88 16.50 -3.21
N TYR A 104 11.84 15.70 -3.20
CA TYR A 104 10.64 15.82 -4.04
C TYR A 104 9.44 15.96 -3.13
N SER A 105 8.48 16.81 -3.51
CA SER A 105 7.17 16.88 -2.86
C SER A 105 6.08 16.73 -3.92
N ASP A 106 5.03 16.02 -3.56
CA ASP A 106 3.86 15.83 -4.41
C ASP A 106 2.59 16.15 -3.63
N SER A 107 1.55 16.60 -4.33
CA SER A 107 0.23 16.85 -3.75
C SER A 107 -0.86 16.41 -4.70
N TYR A 108 -1.77 15.58 -4.21
CA TYR A 108 -2.92 15.10 -4.96
C TYR A 108 -4.20 15.69 -4.36
N MET A 109 -4.77 16.67 -5.05
CA MET A 109 -5.97 17.39 -4.58
C MET A 109 -7.23 16.54 -4.73
N ALA A 110 -8.00 16.45 -3.63
CA ALA A 110 -9.29 15.74 -3.59
C ALA A 110 -9.23 14.30 -4.12
N GLY A 111 -8.10 13.60 -3.90
CA GLY A 111 -7.88 12.25 -4.39
C GLY A 111 -8.72 11.18 -3.73
N ASP A 112 -9.17 11.39 -2.50
CA ASP A 112 -10.13 10.52 -1.84
C ASP A 112 -11.53 10.73 -2.43
N ILE A 113 -12.10 9.66 -2.97
CA ILE A 113 -13.40 9.69 -3.67
C ILE A 113 -14.54 10.02 -2.70
N ASP A 114 -14.46 9.53 -1.47
CA ASP A 114 -15.54 9.62 -0.49
C ASP A 114 -15.50 10.95 0.28
N SER A 115 -14.34 11.35 0.79
CA SER A 115 -14.19 12.55 1.65
C SER A 115 -13.67 13.80 0.92
N LYS A 116 -13.23 13.65 -0.34
CA LYS A 116 -12.60 14.72 -1.13
C LYS A 116 -11.35 15.34 -0.48
N LYS A 117 -10.70 14.60 0.40
CA LYS A 117 -9.47 15.03 1.03
C LYS A 117 -8.29 14.99 0.06
N SER A 118 -7.39 15.93 0.23
CA SER A 118 -6.13 15.98 -0.50
C SER A 118 -5.07 15.18 0.23
N THR A 119 -4.17 14.58 -0.52
CA THR A 119 -3.01 13.87 0.01
C THR A 119 -1.74 14.56 -0.45
N SER A 120 -0.78 14.70 0.45
CA SER A 120 0.56 15.17 0.12
C SER A 120 1.59 14.12 0.50
N GLY A 121 2.67 14.06 -0.26
CA GLY A 121 3.78 13.16 0.00
C GLY A 121 5.11 13.83 -0.23
N TYR A 122 6.16 13.25 0.30
CA TYR A 122 7.53 13.65 -0.02
C TYR A 122 8.43 12.43 -0.22
N LEU A 123 9.48 12.65 -0.98
CA LEU A 123 10.55 11.68 -1.20
C LEU A 123 11.89 12.39 -1.09
N ILE A 124 12.77 11.90 -0.24
CA ILE A 124 14.15 12.35 -0.15
C ILE A 124 15.06 11.29 -0.73
N ASN A 125 15.78 11.64 -1.78
CA ASN A 125 16.72 10.77 -2.48
C ASN A 125 18.15 11.08 -2.04
N PHE A 126 18.94 10.05 -1.76
CA PHE A 126 20.34 10.16 -1.40
C PHE A 126 21.16 9.11 -2.15
N ALA A 127 22.26 9.53 -2.78
CA ALA A 127 23.17 8.63 -3.51
C ALA A 127 22.44 7.68 -4.49
N GLY A 128 21.41 8.18 -5.20
CA GLY A 128 20.65 7.42 -6.18
C GLY A 128 19.58 6.51 -5.62
N GLY A 129 19.41 6.43 -4.29
CA GLY A 129 18.37 5.65 -3.63
C GLY A 129 17.44 6.50 -2.76
N ALA A 130 16.19 6.07 -2.58
CA ALA A 130 15.26 6.72 -1.66
C ALA A 130 15.70 6.49 -0.21
N GLY A 131 15.96 7.57 0.53
CA GLY A 131 16.40 7.54 1.91
C GLY A 131 15.29 7.81 2.94
N ALA A 132 14.29 8.64 2.57
CA ALA A 132 13.12 8.90 3.40
C ALA A 132 11.92 9.25 2.52
N TRP A 133 10.71 8.89 2.97
CA TRP A 133 9.45 9.14 2.26
C TRP A 133 8.25 9.13 3.21
N GLN A 134 7.16 9.79 2.77
CA GLN A 134 5.87 9.77 3.46
C GLN A 134 4.74 9.93 2.45
#